data_b3c6cfa7fa242bae47cdafd621baa2ee
#
_entry.id   b3c6cfa7fa242bae47cdafd621baa2ee
#
_cell.length_a   1.000
_cell.length_b   1.000
_cell.length_c   1.000
_cell.angle_alpha   90.00
_cell.angle_beta   90.00
_cell.angle_gamma   90.00
#
_symmetry.space_group_name_H-M   'P 1'
#
loop_
_entity.id
_entity.type
_entity.pdbx_description
1 polymer ?
#
loop_
_entity_poly.entity_id
_entity_poly.type
_entity_poly.pdbx_seq_one_letter_code
_entity_poly.pdbx_strand_id
1 'polypeptide(L)'
;YKRVRFKGIICERCGVEVTRSKVRRDRMGHIELAAPVVHIWYLRGTRSWLAYLLAGIEPKEELKAKQLEKVIYFAANLVTWVDVDKRHEDLSNLEAELLEELDAIRKETELAIDQRFKAAEDEVARLESEGAKDSDIKARQRATERDVQSLRDRGEAEVELLKRTWEEFKDLHSRKIIDDELLWRELRDRYGDYFEGGMGADAIKALIDRIDFDVEEVRLRDAIEAKEGRKPLSAQRKQKAIKRLKIVSAFNRRDENERRINDPKAMILEVVPVIPPELRPMVQLDGGRFATSDLNDLYRRVINRNNRLKRLLDLGAPEIIVNNEKRMLQ
;
A
#
# COMPACT_ATOMS: atom_id res chain seq x y z
N TYR A 1 25.70 -25.11 -37.89
CA TYR A 1 26.94 -24.99 -37.11
C TYR A 1 27.13 -26.22 -36.19
N LYS A 2 27.49 -27.34 -36.73
CA LYS A 2 27.67 -28.61 -35.98
C LYS A 2 29.07 -28.76 -35.36
N ARG A 3 30.05 -27.92 -35.72
CA ARG A 3 31.43 -28.02 -35.26
C ARG A 3 31.68 -27.27 -33.96
N VAL A 4 32.57 -27.83 -33.10
CA VAL A 4 32.92 -27.26 -31.77
C VAL A 4 33.46 -25.82 -31.86
N ARG A 5 34.14 -25.46 -32.98
CA ARG A 5 34.63 -24.09 -33.22
C ARG A 5 33.60 -23.00 -33.24
N PHE A 6 32.30 -23.35 -33.41
CA PHE A 6 31.20 -22.37 -33.41
C PHE A 6 30.49 -22.27 -32.07
N LYS A 7 30.88 -23.04 -31.07
CA LYS A 7 30.24 -23.03 -29.75
C LYS A 7 30.48 -21.69 -29.04
N GLY A 8 29.45 -21.08 -28.57
CA GLY A 8 29.52 -19.81 -27.84
C GLY A 8 29.59 -18.55 -28.73
N ILE A 9 29.57 -18.70 -30.07
CA ILE A 9 29.50 -17.55 -30.96
C ILE A 9 28.07 -16.98 -30.93
N ILE A 10 27.97 -15.68 -30.73
CA ILE A 10 26.72 -14.94 -30.81
C ILE A 10 26.51 -14.46 -32.24
N CYS A 11 25.33 -14.72 -32.82
CA CYS A 11 25.00 -14.23 -34.14
C CYS A 11 24.85 -12.71 -34.12
N GLU A 12 25.68 -11.99 -34.88
CA GLU A 12 25.64 -10.52 -34.95
C GLU A 12 24.29 -9.99 -35.49
N ARG A 13 23.56 -10.77 -36.29
CA ARG A 13 22.31 -10.38 -36.91
C ARG A 13 21.09 -10.54 -35.97
N CYS A 14 21.05 -11.59 -35.15
CA CYS A 14 19.87 -11.94 -34.32
C CYS A 14 20.18 -12.12 -32.83
N GLY A 15 21.45 -11.97 -32.41
CA GLY A 15 21.85 -12.11 -31.02
C GLY A 15 21.77 -13.52 -30.43
N VAL A 16 21.47 -14.55 -31.25
CA VAL A 16 21.33 -15.93 -30.78
C VAL A 16 22.71 -16.56 -30.59
N GLU A 17 22.94 -17.16 -29.42
CA GLU A 17 24.15 -17.93 -29.11
C GLU A 17 24.09 -19.31 -29.77
N VAL A 18 25.18 -19.71 -30.43
CA VAL A 18 25.34 -21.07 -30.99
C VAL A 18 25.73 -22.04 -29.87
N THR A 19 24.79 -22.86 -29.46
CA THR A 19 24.95 -23.80 -28.35
C THR A 19 24.22 -25.12 -28.62
N ARG A 20 24.26 -26.06 -27.66
CA ARG A 20 23.55 -27.32 -27.77
C ARG A 20 22.04 -27.10 -27.65
N SER A 21 21.23 -27.89 -28.39
CA SER A 21 19.76 -27.83 -28.33
C SER A 21 19.17 -28.05 -26.92
N LYS A 22 19.87 -28.85 -26.10
CA LYS A 22 19.47 -29.14 -24.72
C LYS A 22 19.31 -27.85 -23.85
N VAL A 23 20.01 -26.78 -24.18
CA VAL A 23 19.96 -25.50 -23.50
C VAL A 23 18.54 -24.92 -23.49
N ARG A 24 17.76 -25.15 -24.54
CA ARG A 24 16.35 -24.70 -24.62
C ARG A 24 15.43 -25.38 -23.61
N ARG A 25 15.88 -26.49 -23.02
CA ARG A 25 15.18 -27.24 -21.97
C ARG A 25 15.70 -26.92 -20.58
N ASP A 26 16.97 -26.52 -20.47
CA ASP A 26 17.65 -26.36 -19.20
C ASP A 26 17.76 -24.89 -18.74
N ARG A 27 17.94 -23.93 -19.68
CA ARG A 27 18.11 -22.50 -19.31
C ARG A 27 16.76 -21.87 -19.01
N MET A 28 16.66 -21.28 -17.82
CA MET A 28 15.52 -20.44 -17.41
C MET A 28 15.76 -18.98 -17.82
N GLY A 29 14.67 -18.30 -18.15
CA GLY A 29 14.65 -16.85 -18.27
C GLY A 29 14.13 -16.21 -16.99
N HIS A 30 14.01 -14.88 -17.00
CA HIS A 30 13.41 -14.11 -15.91
C HIS A 30 12.72 -12.85 -16.44
N ILE A 31 11.79 -12.34 -15.66
CA ILE A 31 11.10 -11.07 -15.91
C ILE A 31 11.37 -10.20 -14.68
N GLU A 32 12.11 -9.12 -14.85
CA GLU A 32 12.28 -8.09 -13.82
C GLU A 32 11.00 -7.27 -13.72
N LEU A 33 10.41 -7.24 -12.54
CA LEU A 33 9.17 -6.50 -12.29
C LEU A 33 9.46 -5.02 -12.02
N ALA A 34 8.63 -4.16 -12.57
CA ALA A 34 8.70 -2.70 -12.33
C ALA A 34 8.29 -2.31 -10.90
N ALA A 35 7.54 -3.17 -10.22
CA ALA A 35 7.19 -3.06 -8.81
C ALA A 35 7.15 -4.47 -8.19
N PRO A 36 7.51 -4.61 -6.90
CA PRO A 36 7.45 -5.90 -6.22
C PRO A 36 6.00 -6.39 -6.11
N VAL A 37 5.83 -7.71 -6.09
CA VAL A 37 4.53 -8.37 -5.89
C VAL A 37 4.64 -9.41 -4.79
N VAL A 38 3.58 -9.60 -4.03
CA VAL A 38 3.50 -10.63 -2.99
C VAL A 38 3.14 -11.96 -3.62
N HIS A 39 3.91 -13.01 -3.32
CA HIS A 39 3.60 -14.36 -3.80
C HIS A 39 2.32 -14.88 -3.14
N ILE A 40 1.33 -15.23 -3.96
CA ILE A 40 -0.02 -15.61 -3.50
C ILE A 40 -0.04 -16.81 -2.55
N TRP A 41 0.90 -17.75 -2.67
CA TRP A 41 0.98 -18.91 -1.78
C TRP A 41 1.22 -18.54 -0.32
N TYR A 42 1.94 -17.46 -0.07
CA TYR A 42 2.23 -16.98 1.29
C TYR A 42 1.14 -16.09 1.87
N LEU A 43 0.24 -15.60 1.03
CA LEU A 43 -0.94 -14.84 1.43
C LEU A 43 -2.17 -15.75 1.64
N ARG A 44 -2.48 -16.60 0.66
CA ARG A 44 -3.71 -17.41 0.58
C ARG A 44 -3.49 -18.92 0.62
N GLY A 45 -2.37 -19.41 1.11
CA GLY A 45 -2.17 -20.84 1.34
C GLY A 45 -3.03 -21.38 2.48
N THR A 46 -2.97 -22.70 2.74
CA THR A 46 -3.59 -23.35 3.92
C THR A 46 -3.20 -22.68 5.23
N ARG A 47 -2.04 -22.04 5.24
CA ARG A 47 -1.55 -21.16 6.31
C ARG A 47 -1.01 -19.90 5.64
N SER A 48 -1.55 -18.73 5.98
CA SER A 48 -0.99 -17.46 5.55
C SER A 48 0.30 -17.18 6.32
N TRP A 49 1.44 -17.50 5.74
CA TRP A 49 2.76 -17.28 6.34
C TRP A 49 3.00 -15.79 6.65
N LEU A 50 2.61 -14.92 5.73
CA LEU A 50 2.71 -13.47 5.92
C LEU A 50 1.84 -12.99 7.09
N ALA A 51 0.60 -13.45 7.21
CA ALA A 51 -0.27 -13.05 8.30
C ALA A 51 0.28 -13.47 9.67
N TYR A 52 0.86 -14.68 9.78
CA TYR A 52 1.49 -15.11 11.03
C TYR A 52 2.81 -14.38 11.32
N LEU A 53 3.61 -14.10 10.29
CA LEU A 53 4.87 -13.37 10.45
C LEU A 53 4.61 -11.92 10.90
N LEU A 54 3.64 -11.26 10.27
CA LEU A 54 3.35 -9.85 10.51
C LEU A 54 2.35 -9.62 11.65
N ALA A 55 1.69 -10.67 12.16
CA ALA A 55 0.83 -10.53 13.34
C ALA A 55 1.65 -10.20 14.58
N GLY A 56 1.24 -9.18 15.33
CA GLY A 56 1.81 -8.87 16.63
C GLY A 56 1.27 -9.75 17.76
N ILE A 57 1.87 -9.61 18.93
CA ILE A 57 1.39 -10.27 20.17
C ILE A 57 0.25 -9.45 20.78
N GLU A 58 0.36 -8.13 20.70
CA GLU A 58 -0.59 -7.20 21.27
C GLU A 58 -1.82 -6.99 20.36
N PRO A 59 -2.99 -6.65 20.94
CA PRO A 59 -4.19 -6.42 20.16
C PRO A 59 -4.06 -5.32 19.09
N LYS A 60 -3.31 -4.27 19.41
CA LYS A 60 -3.04 -3.16 18.48
C LYS A 60 -2.16 -3.56 17.29
N GLU A 61 -1.33 -4.58 17.48
CA GLU A 61 -0.41 -5.07 16.45
C GLU A 61 -1.01 -6.19 15.59
N GLU A 62 -2.26 -6.58 15.81
CA GLU A 62 -2.87 -7.72 15.13
C GLU A 62 -3.24 -7.37 13.67
N LEU A 63 -2.50 -7.90 12.72
CA LEU A 63 -2.84 -7.89 11.30
C LEU A 63 -3.54 -9.18 10.90
N LYS A 64 -4.80 -9.06 10.47
CA LYS A 64 -5.57 -10.19 9.94
C LYS A 64 -5.25 -10.42 8.47
N ALA A 65 -5.35 -11.67 8.00
CA ALA A 65 -5.10 -12.00 6.59
C ALA A 65 -5.94 -11.17 5.60
N LYS A 66 -7.22 -10.89 5.94
CA LYS A 66 -8.09 -10.01 5.13
C LYS A 66 -7.61 -8.56 5.06
N GLN A 67 -6.99 -8.06 6.13
CA GLN A 67 -6.43 -6.71 6.17
C GLN A 67 -5.16 -6.63 5.33
N LEU A 68 -4.29 -7.63 5.43
CA LEU A 68 -3.12 -7.73 4.54
C LEU A 68 -3.53 -7.81 3.07
N GLU A 69 -4.59 -8.55 2.78
CA GLU A 69 -5.13 -8.64 1.43
C GLU A 69 -5.57 -7.26 0.90
N LYS A 70 -6.29 -6.46 1.72
CA LYS A 70 -6.66 -5.09 1.34
C LYS A 70 -5.42 -4.23 1.01
N VAL A 71 -4.38 -4.31 1.83
CA VAL A 71 -3.14 -3.55 1.60
C VAL A 71 -2.45 -4.00 0.32
N ILE A 72 -2.29 -5.31 0.12
CA ILE A 72 -1.59 -5.89 -1.04
C ILE A 72 -2.31 -5.54 -2.36
N TYR A 73 -3.66 -5.51 -2.34
CA TYR A 73 -4.46 -5.14 -3.50
C TYR A 73 -4.83 -3.65 -3.57
N PHE A 74 -4.09 -2.78 -2.90
CA PHE A 74 -4.22 -1.32 -2.99
C PHE A 74 -5.61 -0.80 -2.58
N ALA A 75 -6.26 -1.43 -1.60
CA ALA A 75 -7.54 -1.02 -1.04
C ALA A 75 -7.43 -0.35 0.34
N ALA A 76 -6.26 -0.35 0.95
CA ALA A 76 -6.00 0.28 2.25
C ALA A 76 -4.52 0.60 2.41
N ASN A 77 -4.23 1.65 3.17
CA ASN A 77 -2.89 2.03 3.55
C ASN A 77 -2.47 1.34 4.85
N LEU A 78 -1.20 0.99 4.94
CA LEU A 78 -0.59 0.34 6.08
C LEU A 78 0.50 1.22 6.65
N VAL A 79 0.42 1.54 7.93
CA VAL A 79 1.49 2.23 8.66
C VAL A 79 2.60 1.22 8.96
N THR A 80 3.79 1.48 8.43
CA THR A 80 4.94 0.57 8.59
C THR A 80 5.84 0.96 9.77
N TRP A 81 5.87 2.24 10.10
CA TRP A 81 6.68 2.76 11.18
C TRP A 81 6.13 4.08 11.72
N VAL A 82 6.37 4.35 12.99
CA VAL A 82 6.01 5.61 13.67
C VAL A 82 7.17 6.00 14.58
N ASP A 83 7.61 7.24 14.47
CA ASP A 83 8.54 7.86 15.41
C ASP A 83 7.79 8.32 16.67
N VAL A 84 7.72 7.42 17.63
CA VAL A 84 6.97 7.64 18.87
C VAL A 84 7.63 8.73 19.74
N ASP A 85 8.96 8.76 19.75
CA ASP A 85 9.72 9.68 20.60
C ASP A 85 9.56 11.11 20.08
N LYS A 86 9.84 11.34 18.79
CA LYS A 86 9.66 12.63 18.13
C LYS A 86 8.20 13.13 18.26
N ARG A 87 7.24 12.24 18.01
CA ARG A 87 5.82 12.57 18.18
C ARG A 87 5.50 13.02 19.60
N HIS A 88 6.05 12.35 20.62
CA HIS A 88 5.81 12.69 22.02
C HIS A 88 6.43 14.04 22.39
N GLU A 89 7.62 14.34 21.90
CA GLU A 89 8.29 15.62 22.11
C GLU A 89 7.50 16.80 21.51
N ASP A 90 7.00 16.64 20.30
CA ASP A 90 6.35 17.70 19.54
C ASP A 90 4.83 17.81 19.80
N LEU A 91 4.23 16.85 20.51
CA LEU A 91 2.78 16.73 20.65
C LEU A 91 2.09 18.02 21.12
N SER A 92 2.67 18.71 22.10
CA SER A 92 2.09 19.95 22.67
C SER A 92 2.13 21.10 21.66
N ASN A 93 3.19 21.20 20.87
CA ASN A 93 3.33 22.25 19.86
C ASN A 93 2.35 22.01 18.71
N LEU A 94 2.26 20.75 18.24
CA LEU A 94 1.33 20.36 17.19
C LEU A 94 -0.14 20.54 17.61
N GLU A 95 -0.47 20.32 18.88
CA GLU A 95 -1.81 20.58 19.40
C GLU A 95 -2.15 22.08 19.43
N ALA A 96 -1.19 22.93 19.81
CA ALA A 96 -1.36 24.38 19.76
C ALA A 96 -1.58 24.88 18.32
N GLU A 97 -0.76 24.42 17.37
CA GLU A 97 -0.91 24.73 15.94
C GLU A 97 -2.28 24.30 15.39
N LEU A 98 -2.75 23.11 15.77
CA LEU A 98 -4.07 22.62 15.39
C LEU A 98 -5.19 23.53 15.92
N LEU A 99 -5.11 23.95 17.18
CA LEU A 99 -6.12 24.83 17.79
C LEU A 99 -6.17 26.19 17.11
N GLU A 100 -5.03 26.76 16.75
CA GLU A 100 -4.95 28.02 15.98
C GLU A 100 -5.57 27.85 14.58
N GLU A 101 -5.30 26.75 13.91
CA GLU A 101 -5.86 26.46 12.59
C GLU A 101 -7.37 26.24 12.63
N LEU A 102 -7.87 25.49 13.62
CA LEU A 102 -9.32 25.32 13.82
C LEU A 102 -10.03 26.65 14.06
N ASP A 103 -9.41 27.56 14.81
CA ASP A 103 -9.96 28.89 15.06
C ASP A 103 -9.92 29.77 13.80
N ALA A 104 -8.85 29.66 13.01
CA ALA A 104 -8.72 30.36 11.73
C ALA A 104 -9.81 29.93 10.73
N ILE A 105 -10.06 28.62 10.57
CA ILE A 105 -11.10 28.09 9.67
C ILE A 105 -12.49 28.59 10.11
N ARG A 106 -12.78 28.59 11.40
CA ARG A 106 -14.07 29.10 11.90
C ARG A 106 -14.25 30.57 11.57
N LYS A 107 -13.22 31.42 11.82
CA LYS A 107 -13.25 32.85 11.50
C LYS A 107 -13.39 33.10 10.00
N GLU A 108 -12.70 32.34 9.18
CA GLU A 108 -12.79 32.43 7.73
C GLU A 108 -14.20 32.05 7.24
N THR A 109 -14.76 31.00 7.79
CA THR A 109 -16.13 30.55 7.47
C THR A 109 -17.16 31.63 7.86
N GLU A 110 -17.06 32.20 9.06
CA GLU A 110 -17.93 33.28 9.53
C GLU A 110 -17.80 34.52 8.62
N LEU A 111 -16.59 34.92 8.28
CA LEU A 111 -16.33 36.05 7.39
C LEU A 111 -16.93 35.82 6.00
N ALA A 112 -16.78 34.61 5.43
CA ALA A 112 -17.36 34.24 4.15
C ALA A 112 -18.90 34.30 4.18
N ILE A 113 -19.50 33.86 5.27
CA ILE A 113 -20.95 33.93 5.49
C ILE A 113 -21.41 35.40 5.56
N ASP A 114 -20.72 36.25 6.32
CA ASP A 114 -21.06 37.67 6.45
C ASP A 114 -20.92 38.41 5.11
N GLN A 115 -19.88 38.11 4.36
CA GLN A 115 -19.69 38.65 3.01
C GLN A 115 -20.82 38.22 2.05
N ARG A 116 -21.27 36.96 2.15
CA ARG A 116 -22.35 36.45 1.33
C ARG A 116 -23.69 37.11 1.68
N PHE A 117 -23.94 37.34 2.99
CA PHE A 117 -25.15 38.08 3.42
C PHE A 117 -25.14 39.53 2.92
N LYS A 118 -24.04 40.26 3.08
CA LYS A 118 -23.90 41.64 2.58
C LYS A 118 -24.13 41.72 1.06
N ALA A 119 -23.50 40.81 0.32
CA ALA A 119 -23.69 40.73 -1.13
C ALA A 119 -25.15 40.44 -1.51
N ALA A 120 -25.84 39.62 -0.72
CA ALA A 120 -27.26 39.34 -0.94
C ALA A 120 -28.16 40.51 -0.61
N GLU A 121 -27.87 41.29 0.43
CA GLU A 121 -28.59 42.53 0.77
C GLU A 121 -28.48 43.56 -0.36
N ASP A 122 -27.26 43.75 -0.88
CA ASP A 122 -27.00 44.65 -2.02
C ASP A 122 -27.75 44.19 -3.30
N GLU A 123 -27.76 42.88 -3.56
CA GLU A 123 -28.50 42.29 -4.69
C GLU A 123 -30.02 42.47 -4.55
N VAL A 124 -30.57 42.27 -3.37
CA VAL A 124 -32.00 42.46 -3.07
C VAL A 124 -32.36 43.95 -3.22
N ALA A 125 -31.60 44.85 -2.66
CA ALA A 125 -31.82 46.30 -2.78
C ALA A 125 -31.82 46.77 -4.26
N ARG A 126 -30.94 46.17 -5.05
CA ARG A 126 -30.89 46.43 -6.51
C ARG A 126 -32.16 45.93 -7.22
N LEU A 127 -32.60 44.71 -6.93
CA LEU A 127 -33.82 44.11 -7.48
C LEU A 127 -35.07 44.92 -7.11
N GLU A 128 -35.14 45.41 -5.89
CA GLU A 128 -36.20 46.27 -5.41
C GLU A 128 -36.20 47.64 -6.19
N SER A 129 -35.05 48.25 -6.40
CA SER A 129 -34.91 49.49 -7.16
C SER A 129 -35.29 49.33 -8.63
N GLU A 130 -35.06 48.15 -9.20
CA GLU A 130 -35.40 47.80 -10.60
C GLU A 130 -36.88 47.36 -10.75
N GLY A 131 -37.65 47.28 -9.64
CA GLY A 131 -39.09 46.93 -9.69
C GLY A 131 -39.33 45.43 -9.92
N ALA A 132 -38.43 44.59 -9.50
CA ALA A 132 -38.56 43.12 -9.62
C ALA A 132 -39.78 42.59 -8.85
N LYS A 133 -40.27 41.41 -9.25
CA LYS A 133 -41.41 40.77 -8.58
C LYS A 133 -40.97 40.18 -7.24
N ASP A 134 -41.89 40.21 -6.26
CA ASP A 134 -41.69 39.57 -4.94
C ASP A 134 -41.26 38.09 -5.03
N SER A 135 -41.67 37.39 -6.08
CA SER A 135 -41.28 36.01 -6.35
C SER A 135 -39.78 35.89 -6.59
N ASP A 136 -39.19 36.87 -7.28
CA ASP A 136 -37.76 36.86 -7.67
C ASP A 136 -36.87 37.22 -6.48
N ILE A 137 -37.34 38.17 -5.65
CA ILE A 137 -36.67 38.53 -4.39
C ILE A 137 -36.63 37.32 -3.43
N LYS A 138 -37.77 36.66 -3.24
CA LYS A 138 -37.87 35.44 -2.43
C LYS A 138 -37.03 34.28 -2.97
N ALA A 139 -36.95 34.13 -4.29
CA ALA A 139 -36.08 33.14 -4.91
C ALA A 139 -34.61 33.42 -4.63
N ARG A 140 -34.22 34.71 -4.66
CA ARG A 140 -32.84 35.11 -4.34
C ARG A 140 -32.47 34.90 -2.88
N GLN A 141 -33.40 35.23 -1.96
CA GLN A 141 -33.19 34.97 -0.51
C GLN A 141 -32.98 33.49 -0.24
N ARG A 142 -33.84 32.62 -0.83
CA ARG A 142 -33.68 31.17 -0.69
C ARG A 142 -32.39 30.63 -1.31
N ALA A 143 -31.88 31.28 -2.38
CA ALA A 143 -30.58 30.92 -2.95
C ALA A 143 -29.44 31.28 -2.00
N THR A 144 -29.51 32.48 -1.39
CA THR A 144 -28.54 32.91 -0.37
C THR A 144 -28.52 32.02 0.84
N GLU A 145 -29.71 31.62 1.36
CA GLU A 145 -29.79 30.66 2.47
C GLU A 145 -29.07 29.33 2.15
N ARG A 146 -29.28 28.83 0.91
CA ARG A 146 -28.59 27.60 0.45
C ARG A 146 -27.07 27.78 0.32
N ASP A 147 -26.63 28.92 -0.19
CA ASP A 147 -25.21 29.24 -0.31
C ASP A 147 -24.55 29.32 1.08
N VAL A 148 -25.20 30.00 2.03
CA VAL A 148 -24.76 30.13 3.42
C VAL A 148 -24.70 28.75 4.10
N GLN A 149 -25.74 27.93 3.89
CA GLN A 149 -25.71 26.57 4.45
C GLN A 149 -24.56 25.74 3.86
N SER A 150 -24.31 25.86 2.56
CA SER A 150 -23.18 25.20 1.91
C SER A 150 -21.83 25.66 2.44
N LEU A 151 -21.68 26.94 2.79
CA LEU A 151 -20.46 27.47 3.41
C LEU A 151 -20.26 26.92 4.82
N ARG A 152 -21.34 26.85 5.63
CA ARG A 152 -21.29 26.22 6.96
C ARG A 152 -20.90 24.76 6.88
N ASP A 153 -21.60 24.00 6.02
CA ASP A 153 -21.35 22.56 5.85
C ASP A 153 -19.88 22.27 5.44
N ARG A 154 -19.30 23.13 4.59
CA ARG A 154 -17.88 23.03 4.20
C ARG A 154 -16.94 23.31 5.36
N GLY A 155 -17.16 24.40 6.10
CA GLY A 155 -16.34 24.74 7.25
C GLY A 155 -16.40 23.68 8.37
N GLU A 156 -17.61 23.16 8.63
CA GLU A 156 -17.81 22.08 9.60
C GLU A 156 -17.13 20.78 9.14
N ALA A 157 -17.21 20.43 7.87
CA ALA A 157 -16.56 19.24 7.31
C ALA A 157 -15.02 19.34 7.39
N GLU A 158 -14.46 20.53 7.15
CA GLU A 158 -13.02 20.77 7.25
C GLU A 158 -12.54 20.69 8.70
N VAL A 159 -13.26 21.30 9.64
CA VAL A 159 -13.00 21.20 11.08
C VAL A 159 -13.06 19.74 11.55
N GLU A 160 -14.06 18.98 11.10
CA GLU A 160 -14.24 17.59 11.49
C GLU A 160 -13.10 16.71 10.93
N LEU A 161 -12.70 16.96 9.67
CA LEU A 161 -11.58 16.24 9.05
C LEU A 161 -10.28 16.49 9.82
N LEU A 162 -9.99 17.74 10.19
CA LEU A 162 -8.80 18.08 10.96
C LEU A 162 -8.78 17.41 12.34
N LYS A 163 -9.89 17.47 13.06
CA LYS A 163 -10.01 16.81 14.37
C LYS A 163 -9.83 15.30 14.26
N ARG A 164 -10.47 14.69 13.27
CA ARG A 164 -10.35 13.27 13.01
C ARG A 164 -8.92 12.88 12.65
N THR A 165 -8.25 13.68 11.81
CA THR A 165 -6.85 13.49 11.45
C THR A 165 -5.94 13.55 12.66
N TRP A 166 -6.17 14.51 13.58
CA TRP A 166 -5.43 14.64 14.82
C TRP A 166 -5.61 13.45 15.77
N GLU A 167 -6.85 13.01 15.97
CA GLU A 167 -7.13 11.84 16.81
C GLU A 167 -6.48 10.58 16.24
N GLU A 168 -6.53 10.41 14.90
CA GLU A 168 -5.89 9.31 14.22
C GLU A 168 -4.37 9.36 14.33
N PHE A 169 -3.76 10.57 14.24
CA PHE A 169 -2.32 10.77 14.42
C PHE A 169 -1.85 10.38 15.81
N LYS A 170 -2.59 10.77 16.85
CA LYS A 170 -2.26 10.37 18.23
C LYS A 170 -2.28 8.86 18.46
N ASP A 171 -3.19 8.14 17.77
CA ASP A 171 -3.34 6.69 17.88
C ASP A 171 -2.55 5.91 16.80
N LEU A 172 -1.70 6.60 16.02
CA LEU A 172 -0.86 5.91 15.03
C LEU A 172 0.12 4.96 15.71
N HIS A 173 0.18 3.74 15.16
CA HIS A 173 1.15 2.72 15.55
C HIS A 173 1.52 1.87 14.34
N SER A 174 2.65 1.23 14.39
CA SER A 174 3.05 0.26 13.35
C SER A 174 1.98 -0.81 13.17
N ARG A 175 1.70 -1.17 11.93
CA ARG A 175 0.66 -2.13 11.49
C ARG A 175 -0.78 -1.61 11.54
N LYS A 176 -1.01 -0.34 11.86
CA LYS A 176 -2.33 0.27 11.75
C LYS A 176 -2.73 0.38 10.28
N ILE A 177 -4.01 0.08 10.00
CA ILE A 177 -4.57 0.16 8.64
C ILE A 177 -5.53 1.33 8.56
N ILE A 178 -5.40 2.11 7.50
CA ILE A 178 -6.23 3.26 7.19
C ILE A 178 -6.88 3.02 5.83
N ASP A 179 -8.21 2.80 5.85
CA ASP A 179 -9.02 2.52 4.67
C ASP A 179 -9.48 3.81 3.96
N ASP A 180 -9.50 4.94 4.68
CA ASP A 180 -9.98 6.23 4.18
C ASP A 180 -8.83 6.98 3.49
N GLU A 181 -8.97 7.21 2.18
CA GLU A 181 -7.94 7.85 1.35
C GLU A 181 -7.76 9.34 1.67
N LEU A 182 -8.86 10.04 2.02
CA LEU A 182 -8.77 11.45 2.42
C LEU A 182 -8.02 11.59 3.73
N LEU A 183 -8.37 10.79 4.72
CA LEU A 183 -7.70 10.76 6.00
C LEU A 183 -6.22 10.40 5.87
N TRP A 184 -5.89 9.43 5.02
CA TRP A 184 -4.50 9.05 4.76
C TRP A 184 -3.70 10.20 4.16
N ARG A 185 -4.28 10.90 3.18
CA ARG A 185 -3.64 12.05 2.54
C ARG A 185 -3.38 13.18 3.53
N GLU A 186 -4.39 13.56 4.30
CA GLU A 186 -4.26 14.58 5.35
C GLU A 186 -3.20 14.20 6.40
N LEU A 187 -3.19 12.95 6.85
CA LEU A 187 -2.16 12.45 7.77
C LEU A 187 -0.77 12.57 7.17
N ARG A 188 -0.59 12.19 5.91
CA ARG A 188 0.70 12.22 5.23
C ARG A 188 1.17 13.65 4.97
N ASP A 189 0.27 14.53 4.55
CA ASP A 189 0.60 15.92 4.23
C ASP A 189 0.97 16.72 5.49
N ARG A 190 0.33 16.43 6.63
CA ARG A 190 0.57 17.15 7.89
C ARG A 190 1.64 16.52 8.78
N TYR A 191 1.62 15.20 8.88
CA TYR A 191 2.42 14.45 9.86
C TYR A 191 3.35 13.42 9.23
N GLY A 192 3.63 13.54 7.93
CA GLY A 192 4.47 12.59 7.19
C GLY A 192 5.89 12.42 7.73
N ASP A 193 6.39 13.40 8.47
CA ASP A 193 7.72 13.35 9.12
C ASP A 193 7.76 12.46 10.36
N TYR A 194 6.61 12.03 10.87
CA TYR A 194 6.48 11.22 12.09
C TYR A 194 6.17 9.75 11.83
N PHE A 195 5.84 9.38 10.59
CA PHE A 195 5.51 8.00 10.29
C PHE A 195 5.79 7.66 8.82
N GLU A 196 5.93 6.38 8.57
CA GLU A 196 6.03 5.82 7.24
C GLU A 196 4.90 4.81 6.99
N GLY A 197 4.48 4.71 5.76
CA GLY A 197 3.45 3.76 5.37
C GLY A 197 3.14 3.82 3.88
N GLY A 198 2.26 2.95 3.44
CA GLY A 198 1.85 2.88 2.05
C GLY A 198 0.99 1.67 1.74
N MET A 199 0.88 1.35 0.47
CA MET A 199 0.10 0.24 -0.06
C MET A 199 0.98 -0.79 -0.77
N GLY A 200 0.41 -1.97 -1.02
CA GLY A 200 1.01 -2.98 -1.87
C GLY A 200 2.16 -3.75 -1.23
N ALA A 201 2.93 -4.41 -2.07
CA ALA A 201 4.06 -5.23 -1.64
C ALA A 201 5.20 -4.42 -1.02
N ASP A 202 5.35 -3.15 -1.41
CA ASP A 202 6.38 -2.26 -0.84
C ASP A 202 6.17 -2.05 0.66
N ALA A 203 4.93 -1.82 1.10
CA ALA A 203 4.59 -1.67 2.52
C ALA A 203 4.83 -2.97 3.30
N ILE A 204 4.52 -4.12 2.70
CA ILE A 204 4.79 -5.43 3.31
C ILE A 204 6.29 -5.68 3.44
N LYS A 205 7.06 -5.35 2.41
CA LYS A 205 8.52 -5.47 2.42
C LYS A 205 9.14 -4.59 3.53
N ALA A 206 8.69 -3.34 3.63
CA ALA A 206 9.14 -2.42 4.67
C ALA A 206 8.88 -2.95 6.10
N LEU A 207 7.73 -3.59 6.33
CA LEU A 207 7.46 -4.24 7.63
C LEU A 207 8.37 -5.44 7.88
N ILE A 208 8.63 -6.27 6.88
CA ILE A 208 9.51 -7.45 7.01
C ILE A 208 10.94 -6.99 7.31
N ASP A 209 11.43 -5.95 6.65
CA ASP A 209 12.78 -5.42 6.81
C ASP A 209 13.04 -4.88 8.23
N ARG A 210 11.98 -4.44 8.93
CA ARG A 210 12.04 -3.92 10.29
C ARG A 210 11.93 -4.99 11.39
N ILE A 211 11.70 -6.25 11.02
CA ILE A 211 11.64 -7.34 12.01
C ILE A 211 13.06 -7.76 12.39
N ASP A 212 13.42 -7.52 13.65
CA ASP A 212 14.57 -8.19 14.26
C ASP A 212 14.13 -9.58 14.74
N PHE A 213 14.54 -10.60 14.00
CA PHE A 213 14.12 -12.00 14.26
C PHE A 213 14.70 -12.56 15.57
N ASP A 214 15.89 -12.12 15.99
CA ASP A 214 16.52 -12.55 17.22
C ASP A 214 15.72 -12.01 18.43
N VAL A 215 15.47 -10.72 18.42
CA VAL A 215 14.69 -10.04 19.47
C VAL A 215 13.26 -10.57 19.52
N GLU A 216 12.62 -10.74 18.35
CA GLU A 216 11.23 -11.19 18.27
C GLU A 216 11.07 -12.65 18.72
N GLU A 217 12.03 -13.51 18.45
CA GLU A 217 12.01 -14.90 18.91
C GLU A 217 12.07 -14.97 20.43
N VAL A 218 12.95 -14.19 21.07
CA VAL A 218 13.04 -14.09 22.54
C VAL A 218 11.76 -13.53 23.12
N ARG A 219 11.25 -12.42 22.55
CA ARG A 219 9.98 -11.78 23.00
C ARG A 219 8.81 -12.75 22.98
N LEU A 220 8.70 -13.56 21.92
CA LEU A 220 7.64 -14.57 21.79
C LEU A 220 7.78 -15.72 22.80
N ARG A 221 9.00 -16.22 23.05
CA ARG A 221 9.25 -17.25 24.04
C ARG A 221 8.88 -16.76 25.45
N ASP A 222 9.36 -15.58 25.82
CA ASP A 222 9.06 -14.99 27.15
C ASP A 222 7.56 -14.74 27.35
N ALA A 223 6.84 -14.32 26.29
CA ALA A 223 5.39 -14.13 26.35
C ALA A 223 4.61 -15.45 26.50
N ILE A 224 5.08 -16.53 25.88
CA ILE A 224 4.44 -17.87 25.96
C ILE A 224 4.70 -18.50 27.33
N GLU A 225 5.90 -18.34 27.89
CA GLU A 225 6.33 -18.92 29.19
C GLU A 225 5.81 -18.09 30.37
N ALA A 226 5.24 -16.90 30.13
CA ALA A 226 4.75 -15.97 31.15
C ALA A 226 5.80 -15.70 32.27
N LYS A 227 7.04 -15.34 31.86
CA LYS A 227 8.12 -14.99 32.78
C LYS A 227 7.71 -13.86 33.72
N GLU A 228 8.32 -13.84 34.90
CA GLU A 228 8.02 -12.91 35.99
C GLU A 228 7.83 -11.45 35.51
N GLY A 229 6.72 -10.83 35.92
CA GLY A 229 6.37 -9.43 35.60
C GLY A 229 5.44 -9.23 34.39
N ARG A 230 5.12 -10.26 33.60
CA ARG A 230 4.16 -10.15 32.50
C ARG A 230 2.84 -10.84 32.79
N LYS A 231 1.72 -10.19 32.42
CA LYS A 231 0.39 -10.82 32.49
C LYS A 231 0.34 -12.03 31.55
N PRO A 232 -0.17 -13.19 31.99
CA PRO A 232 -0.27 -14.37 31.13
C PRO A 232 -1.20 -14.11 29.95
N LEU A 233 -0.81 -14.62 28.79
CA LEU A 233 -1.62 -14.54 27.58
C LEU A 233 -2.88 -15.41 27.71
N SER A 234 -4.01 -14.96 27.18
CA SER A 234 -5.19 -15.81 27.03
C SER A 234 -4.87 -17.04 26.16
N ALA A 235 -5.61 -18.13 26.34
CA ALA A 235 -5.36 -19.39 25.61
C ALA A 235 -5.31 -19.19 24.08
N GLN A 236 -6.20 -18.37 23.53
CA GLN A 236 -6.22 -18.06 22.10
C GLN A 236 -4.98 -17.27 21.65
N ARG A 237 -4.56 -16.26 22.42
CA ARG A 237 -3.34 -15.48 22.12
C ARG A 237 -2.09 -16.34 22.24
N LYS A 238 -2.04 -17.21 23.25
CA LYS A 238 -0.93 -18.17 23.41
C LYS A 238 -0.81 -19.10 22.20
N GLN A 239 -1.91 -19.62 21.68
CA GLN A 239 -1.89 -20.44 20.45
C GLN A 239 -1.42 -19.65 19.22
N LYS A 240 -1.85 -18.38 19.06
CA LYS A 240 -1.37 -17.50 17.98
C LYS A 240 0.13 -17.24 18.13
N ALA A 241 0.60 -16.92 19.33
CA ALA A 241 2.01 -16.71 19.63
C ALA A 241 2.88 -17.94 19.32
N ILE A 242 2.41 -19.14 19.67
CA ILE A 242 3.10 -20.41 19.34
C ILE A 242 3.21 -20.61 17.82
N LYS A 243 2.12 -20.34 17.08
CA LYS A 243 2.15 -20.46 15.62
C LYS A 243 3.12 -19.46 15.00
N ARG A 244 3.14 -18.22 15.50
CA ARG A 244 4.07 -17.18 15.06
C ARG A 244 5.51 -17.54 15.41
N LEU A 245 5.78 -18.00 16.63
CA LEU A 245 7.11 -18.43 17.06
C LEU A 245 7.71 -19.48 16.11
N LYS A 246 6.90 -20.46 15.68
CA LYS A 246 7.35 -21.48 14.73
C LYS A 246 7.83 -20.89 13.40
N ILE A 247 7.16 -19.84 12.93
CA ILE A 247 7.52 -19.15 11.67
C ILE A 247 8.74 -18.26 11.88
N VAL A 248 8.76 -17.45 12.93
CA VAL A 248 9.89 -16.58 13.27
C VAL A 248 11.16 -17.43 13.46
N SER A 249 11.09 -18.51 14.22
CA SER A 249 12.22 -19.42 14.44
C SER A 249 12.70 -20.09 13.14
N ALA A 250 11.77 -20.42 12.21
CA ALA A 250 12.13 -20.98 10.90
C ALA A 250 12.89 -19.96 10.02
N PHE A 251 12.52 -18.67 10.07
CA PHE A 251 13.23 -17.59 9.37
C PHE A 251 14.52 -17.17 10.08
N ASN A 252 14.58 -17.32 11.41
CA ASN A 252 15.79 -17.02 12.18
C ASN A 252 16.86 -18.11 12.11
N ARG A 253 16.53 -19.28 11.56
CA ARG A 253 17.46 -20.40 11.45
C ARG A 253 18.63 -20.05 10.56
N ARG A 254 19.88 -20.30 11.06
CA ARG A 254 21.12 -20.00 10.38
C ARG A 254 21.88 -21.28 10.00
N ASP A 255 22.69 -21.18 8.98
CA ASP A 255 23.64 -22.22 8.57
C ASP A 255 24.94 -22.15 9.39
N GLU A 256 25.89 -23.04 9.08
CA GLU A 256 27.21 -23.08 9.72
C GLU A 256 28.04 -21.78 9.53
N ASN A 257 27.67 -20.95 8.56
CA ASN A 257 28.31 -19.66 8.25
C ASN A 257 27.54 -18.47 8.83
N GLU A 258 26.63 -18.69 9.78
CA GLU A 258 25.74 -17.70 10.39
C GLU A 258 24.79 -16.99 9.40
N ARG A 259 24.62 -17.51 8.18
CA ARG A 259 23.67 -16.98 7.20
C ARG A 259 22.29 -17.58 7.44
N ARG A 260 21.25 -16.74 7.32
CA ARG A 260 19.86 -17.23 7.39
C ARG A 260 19.60 -18.19 6.23
N ILE A 261 19.08 -19.37 6.56
CA ILE A 261 18.74 -20.41 5.56
C ILE A 261 17.50 -19.97 4.76
N ASN A 262 16.54 -19.32 5.43
CA ASN A 262 15.31 -18.84 4.85
C ASN A 262 15.25 -17.31 4.93
N ASP A 263 15.15 -16.63 3.80
CA ASP A 263 14.95 -15.19 3.76
C ASP A 263 13.45 -14.90 3.59
N PRO A 264 12.81 -14.19 4.54
CA PRO A 264 11.40 -13.82 4.42
C PRO A 264 11.11 -12.91 3.23
N LYS A 265 12.11 -12.19 2.71
CA LYS A 265 11.99 -11.38 1.49
C LYS A 265 11.66 -12.21 0.26
N ALA A 266 12.01 -13.50 0.25
CA ALA A 266 11.66 -14.42 -0.83
C ALA A 266 10.14 -14.62 -1.01
N MET A 267 9.31 -14.20 -0.05
CA MET A 267 7.86 -14.17 -0.18
C MET A 267 7.36 -13.00 -1.07
N ILE A 268 8.25 -12.06 -1.38
CA ILE A 268 7.97 -10.90 -2.25
C ILE A 268 8.83 -11.06 -3.49
N LEU A 269 8.17 -11.07 -4.65
CA LEU A 269 8.84 -11.28 -5.93
C LEU A 269 9.18 -9.92 -6.54
N GLU A 270 10.46 -9.71 -6.82
CA GLU A 270 10.98 -8.62 -7.66
C GLU A 270 11.29 -9.12 -9.06
N VAL A 271 11.51 -10.43 -9.17
CA VAL A 271 11.83 -11.13 -10.42
C VAL A 271 10.99 -12.39 -10.52
N VAL A 272 10.34 -12.58 -11.68
CA VAL A 272 9.55 -13.80 -11.97
C VAL A 272 10.40 -14.73 -12.82
N PRO A 273 10.64 -15.99 -12.38
CA PRO A 273 11.34 -16.98 -13.19
C PRO A 273 10.47 -17.41 -14.38
N VAL A 274 11.11 -17.59 -15.53
CA VAL A 274 10.46 -18.07 -16.77
C VAL A 274 11.01 -19.43 -17.12
N ILE A 275 10.12 -20.42 -17.22
CA ILE A 275 10.52 -21.79 -17.55
C ILE A 275 11.10 -21.88 -18.96
N PRO A 276 12.00 -22.85 -19.23
CA PRO A 276 12.64 -23.01 -20.51
C PRO A 276 11.64 -23.13 -21.69
N PRO A 277 12.00 -22.63 -22.88
CA PRO A 277 11.09 -22.59 -24.03
C PRO A 277 10.53 -23.96 -24.46
N GLU A 278 11.31 -25.03 -24.33
CA GLU A 278 10.84 -26.37 -24.69
C GLU A 278 9.82 -26.96 -23.72
N LEU A 279 9.73 -26.42 -22.49
CA LEU A 279 8.70 -26.81 -21.51
C LEU A 279 7.38 -26.07 -21.72
N ARG A 280 7.34 -25.08 -22.62
CA ARG A 280 6.15 -24.32 -23.03
C ARG A 280 6.10 -24.18 -24.55
N PRO A 281 6.02 -25.31 -25.28
CA PRO A 281 6.22 -25.31 -26.70
C PRO A 281 5.12 -24.59 -27.48
N MET A 282 5.50 -24.05 -28.65
CA MET A 282 4.61 -23.59 -29.68
C MET A 282 4.75 -24.56 -30.86
N VAL A 283 3.69 -25.27 -31.22
CA VAL A 283 3.69 -26.31 -32.22
C VAL A 283 2.86 -25.86 -33.43
N GLN A 284 3.36 -26.06 -34.62
CA GLN A 284 2.60 -25.80 -35.82
C GLN A 284 1.69 -27.02 -36.11
N LEU A 285 0.38 -26.77 -36.24
CA LEU A 285 -0.62 -27.75 -36.62
C LEU A 285 -0.76 -27.81 -38.15
N ASP A 286 -1.36 -28.89 -38.64
CA ASP A 286 -1.74 -29.02 -40.04
C ASP A 286 -2.64 -27.84 -40.44
N GLY A 287 -2.34 -27.22 -41.59
CA GLY A 287 -3.04 -26.02 -42.08
C GLY A 287 -2.45 -24.68 -41.62
N GLY A 288 -1.23 -24.65 -41.08
CA GLY A 288 -0.49 -23.42 -40.75
C GLY A 288 -0.91 -22.71 -39.46
N ARG A 289 -1.79 -23.35 -38.68
CA ARG A 289 -2.18 -22.83 -37.33
C ARG A 289 -1.11 -23.22 -36.30
N PHE A 290 -0.90 -22.33 -35.31
CA PHE A 290 -0.03 -22.63 -34.21
C PHE A 290 -0.84 -22.91 -32.94
N ALA A 291 -0.52 -24.04 -32.28
CA ALA A 291 -0.94 -24.31 -30.92
C ALA A 291 0.17 -23.89 -29.96
N THR A 292 -0.14 -23.11 -28.96
CA THR A 292 0.81 -22.66 -27.96
C THR A 292 0.37 -23.10 -26.58
N SER A 293 1.34 -23.30 -25.70
CA SER A 293 1.06 -23.52 -24.27
C SER A 293 0.42 -22.28 -23.64
N ASP A 294 -0.56 -22.47 -22.74
CA ASP A 294 -1.20 -21.38 -21.97
C ASP A 294 -0.20 -20.55 -21.16
N LEU A 295 0.92 -21.17 -20.77
CA LEU A 295 2.01 -20.47 -20.08
C LEU A 295 2.58 -19.30 -20.89
N ASN A 296 2.67 -19.44 -22.21
CA ASN A 296 3.15 -18.36 -23.08
C ASN A 296 2.21 -17.15 -23.05
N ASP A 297 0.89 -17.38 -22.99
CA ASP A 297 -0.09 -16.32 -22.88
C ASP A 297 -0.03 -15.63 -21.49
N LEU A 298 0.13 -16.41 -20.43
CA LEU A 298 0.29 -15.87 -19.07
C LEU A 298 1.55 -15.00 -18.97
N TYR A 299 2.71 -15.46 -19.45
CA TYR A 299 3.92 -14.64 -19.45
C TYR A 299 3.75 -13.38 -20.30
N ARG A 300 3.11 -13.48 -21.47
CA ARG A 300 2.84 -12.31 -22.32
C ARG A 300 1.99 -11.27 -21.60
N ARG A 301 0.96 -11.69 -20.84
CA ARG A 301 0.13 -10.77 -20.06
C ARG A 301 0.94 -10.09 -18.96
N VAL A 302 1.77 -10.84 -18.24
CA VAL A 302 2.66 -10.27 -17.21
C VAL A 302 3.61 -9.25 -17.82
N ILE A 303 4.28 -9.60 -18.93
CA ILE A 303 5.23 -8.70 -19.62
C ILE A 303 4.51 -7.41 -20.09
N ASN A 304 3.34 -7.51 -20.69
CA ASN A 304 2.59 -6.35 -21.18
C ASN A 304 2.19 -5.41 -20.03
N ARG A 305 1.69 -5.94 -18.92
CA ARG A 305 1.34 -5.15 -17.73
C ARG A 305 2.58 -4.53 -17.10
N ASN A 306 3.65 -5.29 -16.99
CA ASN A 306 4.91 -4.80 -16.46
C ASN A 306 5.49 -3.65 -17.28
N ASN A 307 5.51 -3.79 -18.61
CA ASN A 307 5.97 -2.74 -19.50
C ASN A 307 5.09 -1.48 -19.46
N ARG A 308 3.79 -1.66 -19.31
CA ARG A 308 2.85 -0.55 -19.14
C ARG A 308 3.10 0.18 -17.81
N LEU A 309 3.25 -0.56 -16.71
CA LEU A 309 3.59 0.02 -15.41
C LEU A 309 4.92 0.78 -15.47
N LYS A 310 5.96 0.17 -16.05
CA LYS A 310 7.27 0.83 -16.21
C LYS A 310 7.16 2.15 -16.96
N ARG A 311 6.42 2.17 -18.06
CA ARG A 311 6.17 3.40 -18.83
C ARG A 311 5.43 4.47 -18.01
N LEU A 312 4.43 4.09 -17.19
CA LEU A 312 3.72 5.02 -16.34
C LEU A 312 4.61 5.60 -15.24
N LEU A 313 5.49 4.79 -14.66
CA LEU A 313 6.48 5.25 -13.69
C LEU A 313 7.49 6.22 -14.34
N ASP A 314 8.01 5.89 -15.52
CA ASP A 314 8.96 6.73 -16.26
C ASP A 314 8.34 8.09 -16.65
N LEU A 315 7.03 8.13 -16.92
CA LEU A 315 6.30 9.35 -17.26
C LEU A 315 5.83 10.18 -16.05
N GLY A 316 6.06 9.69 -14.82
CA GLY A 316 5.57 10.36 -13.61
C GLY A 316 4.04 10.45 -13.55
N ALA A 317 3.33 9.39 -13.98
CA ALA A 317 1.87 9.36 -13.98
C ALA A 317 1.28 9.53 -12.56
N PRO A 318 0.04 10.07 -12.42
CA PRO A 318 -0.62 10.21 -11.14
C PRO A 318 -0.67 8.91 -10.34
N GLU A 319 -0.48 9.01 -9.03
CA GLU A 319 -0.37 7.86 -8.12
C GLU A 319 -1.56 6.89 -8.23
N ILE A 320 -2.77 7.40 -8.41
CA ILE A 320 -3.98 6.58 -8.55
C ILE A 320 -3.92 5.65 -9.78
N ILE A 321 -3.34 6.12 -10.89
CA ILE A 321 -3.18 5.32 -12.11
C ILE A 321 -2.08 4.28 -11.90
N VAL A 322 -0.96 4.69 -11.29
CA VAL A 322 0.16 3.80 -10.96
C VAL A 322 -0.28 2.69 -10.02
N ASN A 323 -1.01 3.02 -8.96
CA ASN A 323 -1.53 2.05 -7.99
C ASN A 323 -2.51 1.07 -8.62
N ASN A 324 -3.34 1.52 -9.56
CA ASN A 324 -4.22 0.62 -10.30
C ASN A 324 -3.43 -0.37 -11.17
N GLU A 325 -2.39 0.07 -11.87
CA GLU A 325 -1.54 -0.82 -12.67
C GLU A 325 -0.69 -1.76 -11.79
N LYS A 326 -0.19 -1.29 -10.65
CA LYS A 326 0.47 -2.14 -9.65
C LYS A 326 -0.48 -3.23 -9.15
N ARG A 327 -1.75 -2.88 -8.85
CA ARG A 327 -2.78 -3.83 -8.46
C ARG A 327 -3.06 -4.87 -9.56
N MET A 328 -3.07 -4.44 -10.82
CA MET A 328 -3.30 -5.32 -11.96
C MET A 328 -2.10 -6.25 -12.21
N LEU A 329 -0.89 -5.83 -11.87
CA LEU A 329 0.32 -6.64 -11.95
C LEU A 329 0.35 -7.68 -10.81
N GLN A 330 -0.02 -7.28 -9.56
CA GLN A 330 -0.15 -8.16 -8.39
C GLN A 330 -1.14 -9.32 -8.65
#